data_e7af2e32bf44fd982f5853605c6e0372
#
_entry.id   e7af2e32bf44fd982f5853605c6e0372
#
_cell.length_a   1.000
_cell.length_b   1.000
_cell.length_c   1.000
_cell.angle_alpha   90.00
_cell.angle_beta   90.00
_cell.angle_gamma   90.00
#
_symmetry.space_group_name_H-M   'P 1'
#
loop_
_entity.id
_entity.type
_entity.pdbx_description
1 polymer ?
#
loop_
_entity_poly.entity_id
_entity_poly.type
_entity_poly.pdbx_seq_one_letter_code
_entity_poly.pdbx_strand_id
1 'polypeptide(L)'
;CLLLSQGVPMLLAGDESGQSQQGNNNAYCQDNPIGWFDWDNIDWSLVSFTAQLINLRKRFPMLCHQAFIHKPEALFDNGLAWFNRQGEAMTKSHWCEHHTRTLSVIITGNLGHADVGAVPESTEALLLLINADSQAHEFTLPQFAHLKHWHCLLHTQESEPDADTSQPVVLMDRSLMLFHTEF
;
A
#
# COMPACT_ATOMS: atom_id res chain seq x y z
N CYS A 1 -0.64 -5.11 -0.10
CA CYS A 1 -1.37 -4.32 0.93
C CYS A 1 -0.77 -4.48 2.33
N LEU A 2 -0.57 -5.71 2.89
CA LEU A 2 -0.19 -5.94 4.29
C LEU A 2 0.97 -5.05 4.78
N LEU A 3 2.12 -5.09 4.09
CA LEU A 3 3.33 -4.36 4.48
C LEU A 3 3.24 -2.84 4.24
N LEU A 4 2.26 -2.36 3.48
CA LEU A 4 2.00 -0.93 3.23
C LEU A 4 0.86 -0.38 4.10
N SER A 5 0.22 -1.21 4.90
CA SER A 5 -0.81 -0.77 5.84
C SER A 5 -0.20 -0.24 7.13
N GLN A 6 -0.88 0.70 7.77
CA GLN A 6 -0.51 1.16 9.11
C GLN A 6 -0.69 0.03 10.15
N GLY A 7 0.00 0.15 11.26
CA GLY A 7 -0.01 -0.85 12.33
C GLY A 7 1.12 -1.87 12.21
N VAL A 8 1.05 -2.96 12.96
CA VAL A 8 2.09 -4.00 12.98
C VAL A 8 1.72 -5.10 11.99
N PRO A 9 2.50 -5.31 10.92
CA PRO A 9 2.23 -6.38 9.97
C PRO A 9 2.55 -7.73 10.59
N MET A 10 1.70 -8.72 10.33
CA MET A 10 1.94 -10.11 10.71
C MET A 10 2.00 -10.95 9.44
N LEU A 11 3.14 -11.58 9.21
CA LEU A 11 3.40 -12.47 8.08
C LEU A 11 3.61 -13.88 8.61
N LEU A 12 2.94 -14.88 8.02
CA LEU A 12 3.23 -16.27 8.32
C LEU A 12 4.62 -16.63 7.77
N ALA A 13 5.43 -17.31 8.57
CA ALA A 13 6.74 -17.79 8.12
C ALA A 13 6.58 -18.70 6.90
N GLY A 14 7.26 -18.37 5.81
CA GLY A 14 7.18 -19.07 4.54
C GLY A 14 6.33 -18.37 3.47
N ASP A 15 5.39 -17.50 3.83
CA ASP A 15 4.61 -16.73 2.85
C ASP A 15 5.50 -15.87 1.95
N GLU A 16 6.60 -15.35 2.48
CA GLU A 16 7.61 -14.60 1.73
C GLU A 16 8.32 -15.40 0.64
N SER A 17 8.26 -16.71 0.71
CA SER A 17 8.90 -17.63 -0.23
C SER A 17 7.91 -18.40 -1.10
N GLY A 18 6.61 -18.12 -0.96
CA GLY A 18 5.56 -18.80 -1.71
C GLY A 18 5.23 -20.21 -1.19
N GLN A 19 5.49 -20.49 0.10
CA GLN A 19 5.16 -21.79 0.71
C GLN A 19 3.68 -22.15 0.50
N SER A 20 3.44 -23.40 0.17
CA SER A 20 2.10 -23.94 -0.04
C SER A 20 1.87 -25.22 0.79
N GLN A 21 0.69 -25.32 1.39
CA GLN A 21 0.23 -26.55 2.03
C GLN A 21 -0.58 -27.43 1.05
N GLN A 22 -0.44 -27.21 -0.27
CA GLN A 22 -1.08 -28.00 -1.34
C GLN A 22 -2.60 -28.14 -1.18
N GLY A 23 -3.27 -27.07 -0.69
CA GLY A 23 -4.72 -27.04 -0.46
C GLY A 23 -5.17 -27.65 0.87
N ASN A 24 -4.27 -28.14 1.72
CA ASN A 24 -4.61 -28.58 3.06
C ASN A 24 -4.83 -27.35 3.96
N ASN A 25 -6.04 -27.18 4.49
CA ASN A 25 -6.40 -26.04 5.34
C ASN A 25 -5.99 -26.20 6.81
N ASN A 26 -5.47 -27.36 7.22
CA ASN A 26 -5.03 -27.62 8.60
C ASN A 26 -3.88 -28.64 8.64
N ALA A 27 -2.66 -28.13 8.45
CA ALA A 27 -1.46 -28.96 8.53
C ALA A 27 -0.90 -29.10 9.97
N TYR A 28 -1.65 -28.75 11.01
CA TYR A 28 -1.19 -28.65 12.39
C TYR A 28 -0.50 -29.92 12.91
N CYS A 29 -1.02 -31.11 12.60
CA CYS A 29 -0.46 -32.38 13.04
C CYS A 29 0.26 -33.14 11.92
N GLN A 30 0.58 -32.49 10.82
CA GLN A 30 1.21 -33.10 9.64
C GLN A 30 2.74 -32.95 9.74
N ASP A 31 3.43 -34.04 10.11
CA ASP A 31 4.90 -34.12 10.05
C ASP A 31 5.31 -34.79 8.72
N ASN A 32 5.08 -34.08 7.62
CA ASN A 32 5.35 -34.56 6.26
C ASN A 32 5.53 -33.36 5.32
N PRO A 33 5.84 -33.55 4.02
CA PRO A 33 6.06 -32.45 3.07
C PRO A 33 4.95 -31.40 2.96
N ILE A 34 3.72 -31.68 3.41
CA ILE A 34 2.64 -30.69 3.45
C ILE A 34 2.92 -29.60 4.51
N GLY A 35 3.50 -29.99 5.65
CA GLY A 35 3.82 -29.08 6.74
C GLY A 35 5.27 -28.57 6.73
N TRP A 36 6.16 -29.18 5.95
CA TRP A 36 7.57 -28.80 5.91
C TRP A 36 7.79 -27.61 4.97
N PHE A 37 8.82 -26.82 5.27
CA PHE A 37 9.24 -25.74 4.41
C PHE A 37 10.05 -26.31 3.22
N ASP A 38 9.65 -26.00 2.01
CA ASP A 38 10.33 -26.45 0.78
C ASP A 38 11.48 -25.49 0.42
N TRP A 39 12.67 -25.81 0.91
CA TRP A 39 13.88 -25.03 0.66
C TRP A 39 14.40 -25.10 -0.78
N ASP A 40 14.02 -26.14 -1.51
CA ASP A 40 14.49 -26.39 -2.88
C ASP A 40 13.68 -25.59 -3.92
N ASN A 41 12.42 -25.24 -3.60
CA ASN A 41 11.50 -24.55 -4.51
C ASN A 41 11.09 -23.16 -4.02
N ILE A 42 12.05 -22.39 -3.49
CA ILE A 42 11.82 -21.00 -3.05
C ILE A 42 11.54 -20.09 -4.25
N ASP A 43 10.47 -19.31 -4.17
CA ASP A 43 10.23 -18.18 -5.08
C ASP A 43 11.10 -16.97 -4.67
N TRP A 44 12.28 -16.90 -5.23
CA TRP A 44 13.23 -15.81 -4.97
C TRP A 44 12.74 -14.45 -5.46
N SER A 45 11.82 -14.40 -6.42
CA SER A 45 11.21 -13.16 -6.88
C SER A 45 10.29 -12.58 -5.79
N LEU A 46 9.49 -13.43 -5.17
CA LEU A 46 8.63 -13.06 -4.05
C LEU A 46 9.42 -12.67 -2.80
N VAL A 47 10.53 -13.40 -2.50
CA VAL A 47 11.45 -13.02 -1.42
C VAL A 47 12.02 -11.62 -1.64
N SER A 48 12.51 -11.34 -2.85
CA SER A 48 13.07 -10.03 -3.20
C SER A 48 12.02 -8.92 -3.11
N PHE A 49 10.82 -9.16 -3.60
CA PHE A 49 9.70 -8.23 -3.52
C PHE A 49 9.29 -7.95 -2.06
N THR A 50 9.22 -9.00 -1.22
CA THR A 50 8.92 -8.86 0.21
C THR A 50 10.01 -8.05 0.92
N ALA A 51 11.29 -8.30 0.62
CA ALA A 51 12.40 -7.53 1.15
C ALA A 51 12.33 -6.05 0.73
N GLN A 52 11.96 -5.75 -0.51
CA GLN A 52 11.73 -4.39 -0.98
C GLN A 52 10.63 -3.69 -0.18
N LEU A 53 9.50 -4.35 0.05
CA LEU A 53 8.39 -3.82 0.85
C LEU A 53 8.80 -3.57 2.31
N ILE A 54 9.58 -4.45 2.91
CA ILE A 54 10.12 -4.27 4.27
C ILE A 54 11.06 -3.05 4.32
N ASN A 55 11.89 -2.86 3.30
CA ASN A 55 12.79 -1.71 3.22
C ASN A 55 12.02 -0.40 3.02
N LEU A 56 10.96 -0.39 2.20
CA LEU A 56 10.07 0.77 2.07
C LEU A 56 9.42 1.11 3.42
N ARG A 57 8.93 0.11 4.15
CA ARG A 57 8.33 0.30 5.47
C ARG A 57 9.32 0.88 6.49
N LYS A 58 10.59 0.46 6.44
CA LYS A 58 11.65 1.01 7.31
C LYS A 58 12.01 2.45 6.93
N ARG A 59 12.00 2.76 5.61
CA ARG A 59 12.30 4.10 5.10
C ARG A 59 11.20 5.11 5.46
N PHE A 60 9.94 4.70 5.46
CA PHE A 60 8.78 5.57 5.65
C PHE A 60 8.10 5.30 7.02
N PRO A 61 8.54 5.97 8.11
CA PRO A 61 8.00 5.75 9.45
C PRO A 61 6.50 5.98 9.56
N MET A 62 5.89 6.78 8.66
CA MET A 62 4.45 7.01 8.58
C MET A 62 3.64 5.72 8.38
N LEU A 63 4.24 4.66 7.81
CA LEU A 63 3.63 3.33 7.68
C LEU A 63 3.62 2.56 9.02
N CYS A 64 4.48 2.95 9.98
CA CYS A 64 4.63 2.28 11.26
C CYS A 64 3.88 2.96 12.40
N HIS A 65 3.04 3.94 12.10
CA HIS A 65 2.35 4.75 13.09
C HIS A 65 1.39 3.90 13.93
N GLN A 66 1.40 4.11 15.27
CA GLN A 66 0.63 3.32 16.23
C GLN A 66 -0.78 3.86 16.49
N ALA A 67 -1.03 5.13 16.19
CA ALA A 67 -2.33 5.74 16.39
C ALA A 67 -3.23 5.55 15.18
N PHE A 68 -4.49 5.20 15.42
CA PHE A 68 -5.53 5.23 14.41
C PHE A 68 -5.91 6.68 14.08
N ILE A 69 -5.82 7.02 12.80
CA ILE A 69 -6.16 8.35 12.31
C ILE A 69 -7.60 8.30 11.80
N HIS A 70 -8.49 9.01 12.48
CA HIS A 70 -9.93 8.95 12.18
C HIS A 70 -10.55 10.25 11.64
N LYS A 71 -9.75 11.32 11.40
CA LYS A 71 -10.32 12.62 11.01
C LYS A 71 -10.02 12.92 9.54
N PRO A 72 -11.03 12.83 8.64
CA PRO A 72 -10.86 13.12 7.22
C PRO A 72 -10.76 14.61 6.89
N GLU A 73 -10.95 15.52 7.86
CA GLU A 73 -11.21 16.94 7.61
C GLU A 73 -9.97 17.79 7.41
N ALA A 74 -8.78 17.27 7.72
CA ALA A 74 -7.52 17.97 7.49
C ALA A 74 -6.46 17.01 6.98
N LEU A 75 -6.32 16.95 5.67
CA LEU A 75 -5.46 16.00 4.96
C LEU A 75 -4.02 16.02 5.46
N PHE A 76 -3.51 17.19 5.79
CA PHE A 76 -2.13 17.40 6.22
C PHE A 76 -1.96 17.36 7.74
N ASP A 77 -3.04 17.57 8.51
CA ASP A 77 -2.99 17.53 9.96
C ASP A 77 -3.18 16.12 10.54
N ASN A 78 -3.74 15.19 9.78
CA ASN A 78 -4.13 13.86 10.28
C ASN A 78 -3.40 12.68 9.63
N GLY A 79 -2.51 12.93 8.68
CA GLY A 79 -1.66 11.90 8.11
C GLY A 79 -2.31 10.88 7.19
N LEU A 80 -3.65 10.90 6.97
CA LEU A 80 -4.33 9.93 6.10
C LEU A 80 -5.58 10.51 5.44
N ALA A 81 -5.69 10.34 4.11
CA ALA A 81 -6.88 10.69 3.36
C ALA A 81 -7.17 9.70 2.23
N TRP A 82 -8.46 9.52 1.96
CA TRP A 82 -8.97 8.57 1.00
C TRP A 82 -9.59 9.28 -0.20
N PHE A 83 -9.34 8.78 -1.40
CA PHE A 83 -9.80 9.33 -2.67
C PHE A 83 -10.40 8.26 -3.55
N ASN A 84 -11.34 8.67 -4.41
CA ASN A 84 -11.80 7.86 -5.52
C ASN A 84 -10.76 7.89 -6.67
N ARG A 85 -10.99 7.13 -7.74
CA ARG A 85 -10.08 7.09 -8.90
C ARG A 85 -10.04 8.40 -9.70
N GLN A 86 -11.00 9.30 -9.51
CA GLN A 86 -11.02 10.64 -10.09
C GLN A 86 -10.16 11.66 -9.31
N GLY A 87 -9.55 11.24 -8.20
CA GLY A 87 -8.76 12.12 -7.33
C GLY A 87 -9.59 12.99 -6.40
N GLU A 88 -10.88 12.68 -6.24
CA GLU A 88 -11.79 13.39 -5.33
C GLU A 88 -11.84 12.69 -3.98
N ALA A 89 -11.94 13.47 -2.90
CA ALA A 89 -12.04 12.92 -1.54
C ALA A 89 -13.26 11.99 -1.39
N MET A 90 -13.05 10.84 -0.75
CA MET A 90 -14.11 9.87 -0.50
C MET A 90 -15.20 10.45 0.41
N THR A 91 -16.43 10.38 -0.06
CA THR A 91 -17.63 10.77 0.69
C THR A 91 -18.32 9.55 1.31
N LYS A 92 -19.26 9.79 2.23
CA LYS A 92 -20.06 8.70 2.79
C LYS A 92 -20.83 7.92 1.72
N SER A 93 -21.31 8.57 0.66
CA SER A 93 -21.96 7.91 -0.48
C SER A 93 -20.99 6.99 -1.21
N HIS A 94 -19.75 7.44 -1.49
CA HIS A 94 -18.73 6.61 -2.15
C HIS A 94 -18.42 5.33 -1.36
N TRP A 95 -18.33 5.42 -0.02
CA TRP A 95 -18.13 4.25 0.83
C TRP A 95 -19.30 3.26 0.84
N CYS A 96 -20.50 3.71 0.51
CA CYS A 96 -21.69 2.87 0.44
C CYS A 96 -21.94 2.25 -0.95
N GLU A 97 -21.12 2.55 -1.93
CA GLU A 97 -21.25 1.99 -3.29
C GLU A 97 -20.74 0.55 -3.33
N HIS A 98 -21.63 -0.40 -3.55
CA HIS A 98 -21.33 -1.84 -3.56
C HIS A 98 -20.42 -2.30 -4.70
N HIS A 99 -20.26 -1.48 -5.72
CA HIS A 99 -19.48 -1.79 -6.92
C HIS A 99 -18.09 -1.14 -6.95
N THR A 100 -17.74 -0.35 -5.95
CA THR A 100 -16.42 0.28 -5.87
C THR A 100 -15.34 -0.80 -5.73
N ARG A 101 -14.40 -0.82 -6.68
CA ARG A 101 -13.26 -1.73 -6.74
C ARG A 101 -11.92 -1.00 -6.78
N THR A 102 -11.96 0.32 -6.81
CA THR A 102 -10.78 1.18 -6.91
C THR A 102 -10.72 2.13 -5.73
N LEU A 103 -9.51 2.38 -5.24
CA LEU A 103 -9.30 3.24 -4.09
C LEU A 103 -7.92 3.88 -4.16
N SER A 104 -7.81 5.11 -3.71
CA SER A 104 -6.52 5.78 -3.49
C SER A 104 -6.42 6.22 -2.04
N VAL A 105 -5.22 6.15 -1.47
CA VAL A 105 -4.96 6.64 -0.12
C VAL A 105 -3.66 7.42 -0.08
N ILE A 106 -3.72 8.62 0.49
CA ILE A 106 -2.53 9.41 0.82
C ILE A 106 -2.21 9.22 2.30
N ILE A 107 -0.95 8.96 2.58
CA ILE A 107 -0.39 8.87 3.92
C ILE A 107 0.71 9.92 4.03
N THR A 108 0.61 10.82 5.01
CA THR A 108 1.61 11.86 5.26
C THR A 108 2.31 11.63 6.59
N GLY A 109 3.54 12.14 6.72
CA GLY A 109 4.31 12.03 7.95
C GLY A 109 3.96 13.07 9.02
N ASN A 110 3.15 14.06 8.68
CA ASN A 110 2.79 15.14 9.60
C ASN A 110 1.58 14.69 10.46
N LEU A 111 1.87 14.24 11.66
CA LEU A 111 0.88 13.83 12.64
C LEU A 111 0.88 14.86 13.77
N GLY A 112 -0.01 15.81 13.69
CA GLY A 112 -0.18 16.92 14.62
C GLY A 112 -0.51 16.57 16.07
N HIS A 113 0.03 15.47 16.59
CA HIS A 113 -0.09 15.09 18.01
C HIS A 113 1.30 14.79 18.61
N ALA A 114 1.75 15.77 19.39
CA ALA A 114 3.02 15.76 20.12
C ALA A 114 3.10 14.74 21.28
N ASP A 115 2.12 13.85 21.46
CA ASP A 115 1.99 13.09 22.71
C ASP A 115 2.44 11.63 22.67
N VAL A 116 2.82 11.06 21.54
CA VAL A 116 3.33 9.68 21.51
C VAL A 116 4.52 9.58 20.58
N GLY A 117 5.72 9.77 21.12
CA GLY A 117 7.00 9.54 20.46
C GLY A 117 7.10 10.31 19.14
N ALA A 118 7.53 11.57 19.20
CA ALA A 118 7.61 12.47 18.05
C ALA A 118 8.23 11.78 16.85
N VAL A 119 7.41 11.40 15.87
CA VAL A 119 7.89 11.21 14.50
C VAL A 119 8.28 12.62 14.01
N PRO A 120 9.48 12.83 13.48
CA PRO A 120 9.87 14.11 12.91
C PRO A 120 8.80 14.59 11.94
N GLU A 121 8.53 15.88 11.89
CA GLU A 121 7.71 16.49 10.84
C GLU A 121 8.29 16.05 9.50
N SER A 122 7.66 15.09 8.88
CA SER A 122 8.08 14.61 7.56
C SER A 122 7.43 15.48 6.51
N THR A 123 8.24 16.02 5.62
CA THR A 123 7.80 16.75 4.43
C THR A 123 7.46 15.80 3.28
N GLU A 124 7.23 14.52 3.58
CA GLU A 124 6.99 13.48 2.59
C GLU A 124 5.55 12.96 2.64
N ALA A 125 5.05 12.55 1.48
CA ALA A 125 3.78 11.83 1.35
C ALA A 125 3.92 10.58 0.49
N LEU A 126 3.15 9.56 0.86
CA LEU A 126 2.93 8.36 0.06
C LEU A 126 1.51 8.38 -0.51
N LEU A 127 1.37 8.01 -1.78
CA LEU A 127 0.08 7.77 -2.43
C LEU A 127 0.02 6.32 -2.88
N LEU A 128 -0.94 5.58 -2.35
CA LEU A 128 -1.20 4.20 -2.73
C LEU A 128 -2.44 4.15 -3.61
N LEU A 129 -2.29 3.66 -4.84
CA LEU A 129 -3.39 3.36 -5.76
C LEU A 129 -3.69 1.87 -5.70
N ILE A 130 -4.97 1.51 -5.59
CA ILE A 130 -5.43 0.12 -5.48
C ILE A 130 -6.52 -0.11 -6.53
N ASN A 131 -6.31 -1.08 -7.40
CA ASN A 131 -7.31 -1.60 -8.32
C ASN A 131 -7.59 -3.07 -7.99
N ALA A 132 -8.74 -3.35 -7.38
CA ALA A 132 -9.22 -4.70 -7.08
C ALA A 132 -10.19 -5.22 -8.15
N ASP A 133 -10.39 -4.48 -9.25
CA ASP A 133 -11.24 -4.90 -10.37
C ASP A 133 -10.50 -5.90 -11.28
N SER A 134 -11.25 -6.55 -12.14
CA SER A 134 -10.76 -7.41 -13.24
C SER A 134 -10.45 -6.64 -14.53
N GLN A 135 -10.55 -5.32 -14.50
CA GLN A 135 -10.27 -4.43 -15.63
C GLN A 135 -9.27 -3.33 -15.22
N ALA A 136 -8.52 -2.83 -16.20
CA ALA A 136 -7.67 -1.67 -16.00
C ALA A 136 -8.53 -0.40 -15.80
N HIS A 137 -8.05 0.49 -14.93
CA HIS A 137 -8.69 1.77 -14.66
C HIS A 137 -7.70 2.93 -14.71
N GLU A 138 -8.17 4.08 -15.19
CA GLU A 138 -7.44 5.34 -15.11
C GLU A 138 -7.62 5.97 -13.72
N PHE A 139 -6.53 6.45 -13.16
CA PHE A 139 -6.48 7.18 -11.90
C PHE A 139 -5.95 8.59 -12.14
N THR A 140 -6.70 9.57 -11.67
CA THR A 140 -6.23 10.96 -11.58
C THR A 140 -5.51 11.12 -10.25
N LEU A 141 -4.21 11.47 -10.29
CA LEU A 141 -3.45 11.71 -9.08
C LEU A 141 -3.91 12.99 -8.40
N PRO A 142 -4.18 12.98 -7.08
CA PRO A 142 -4.56 14.18 -6.35
C PRO A 142 -3.46 15.24 -6.46
N GLN A 143 -3.87 16.47 -6.76
CA GLN A 143 -2.99 17.63 -6.90
C GLN A 143 -3.19 18.56 -5.71
N PHE A 144 -2.09 19.00 -5.08
CA PHE A 144 -2.11 19.96 -4.00
C PHE A 144 -1.08 21.05 -4.27
N ALA A 145 -1.39 22.27 -3.89
CA ALA A 145 -0.59 23.46 -4.24
C ALA A 145 0.87 23.41 -3.76
N HIS A 146 1.18 22.54 -2.81
CA HIS A 146 2.51 22.43 -2.19
C HIS A 146 3.23 21.13 -2.52
N LEU A 147 2.58 20.21 -3.26
CA LEU A 147 3.22 18.95 -3.64
C LEU A 147 4.10 19.13 -4.88
N LYS A 148 5.27 18.51 -4.83
CA LYS A 148 6.12 18.29 -6.01
C LYS A 148 5.50 17.19 -6.88
N HIS A 149 6.28 16.67 -7.80
CA HIS A 149 5.83 15.57 -8.65
C HIS A 149 5.76 14.24 -7.88
N TRP A 150 4.77 13.43 -8.22
CA TRP A 150 4.67 12.06 -7.74
C TRP A 150 5.71 11.17 -8.44
N HIS A 151 6.49 10.43 -7.68
CA HIS A 151 7.46 9.44 -8.18
C HIS A 151 6.99 8.04 -7.84
N CYS A 152 6.87 7.16 -8.84
CA CYS A 152 6.53 5.77 -8.61
C CYS A 152 7.69 5.05 -7.91
N LEU A 153 7.41 4.46 -6.75
CA LEU A 153 8.37 3.67 -5.97
C LEU A 153 8.21 2.18 -6.19
N LEU A 154 6.99 1.74 -6.46
CA LEU A 154 6.63 0.33 -6.54
C LEU A 154 5.35 0.16 -7.36
N HIS A 155 5.30 -0.89 -8.15
CA HIS A 155 4.07 -1.39 -8.77
C HIS A 155 4.03 -2.92 -8.76
N THR A 156 2.82 -3.49 -8.88
CA THR A 156 2.62 -4.93 -8.93
C THR A 156 2.15 -5.41 -10.30
N GLN A 157 2.04 -4.51 -11.29
CA GLN A 157 1.71 -4.86 -12.67
C GLN A 157 2.95 -5.33 -13.44
N GLU A 158 2.75 -6.13 -14.51
CA GLU A 158 3.83 -6.66 -15.32
C GLU A 158 4.52 -5.61 -16.20
N SER A 159 3.76 -4.61 -16.68
CA SER A 159 4.28 -3.52 -17.51
C SER A 159 4.80 -2.37 -16.65
N GLU A 160 5.92 -1.78 -17.07
CA GLU A 160 6.40 -0.53 -16.46
C GLU A 160 5.33 0.55 -16.58
N PRO A 161 5.02 1.27 -15.49
CA PRO A 161 4.09 2.38 -15.54
C PRO A 161 4.69 3.51 -16.38
N ASP A 162 3.81 4.26 -17.06
CA ASP A 162 4.25 5.49 -17.72
C ASP A 162 4.80 6.46 -16.66
N ALA A 163 6.02 6.90 -16.85
CA ALA A 163 6.72 7.75 -15.88
C ALA A 163 6.17 9.19 -15.83
N ASP A 164 5.34 9.59 -16.80
CA ASP A 164 4.74 10.91 -16.84
C ASP A 164 3.50 10.99 -15.93
N THR A 165 3.71 11.44 -14.71
CA THR A 165 2.65 11.65 -13.71
C THR A 165 1.78 12.89 -13.97
N SER A 166 2.00 13.62 -15.08
CA SER A 166 1.13 14.72 -15.52
C SER A 166 -0.18 14.23 -16.17
N GLN A 167 -0.21 12.96 -16.60
CA GLN A 167 -1.34 12.30 -17.22
C GLN A 167 -2.05 11.37 -16.22
N PRO A 168 -3.33 10.99 -16.47
CA PRO A 168 -3.96 9.94 -15.70
C PRO A 168 -3.12 8.66 -15.75
N VAL A 169 -2.91 8.03 -14.60
CA VAL A 169 -2.14 6.79 -14.48
C VAL A 169 -3.06 5.61 -14.74
N VAL A 170 -2.70 4.75 -15.70
CA VAL A 170 -3.43 3.50 -15.93
C VAL A 170 -2.92 2.44 -14.96
N LEU A 171 -3.79 1.94 -14.09
CA LEU A 171 -3.52 0.85 -13.18
C LEU A 171 -4.23 -0.41 -13.68
N MET A 172 -3.44 -1.44 -13.99
CA MET A 172 -3.94 -2.72 -14.52
C MET A 172 -4.85 -3.43 -13.52
N ASP A 173 -5.55 -4.45 -13.96
CA ASP A 173 -6.42 -5.26 -13.11
C ASP A 173 -5.64 -5.88 -11.93
N ARG A 174 -6.31 -6.00 -10.79
CA ARG A 174 -5.77 -6.61 -9.56
C ARG A 174 -4.35 -6.17 -9.19
N SER A 175 -4.08 -4.88 -9.38
CA SER A 175 -2.76 -4.31 -9.17
C SER A 175 -2.76 -3.13 -8.20
N LEU A 176 -1.56 -2.72 -7.83
CA LEU A 176 -1.30 -1.67 -6.87
C LEU A 176 -0.08 -0.87 -7.33
N MET A 177 -0.12 0.45 -7.12
CA MET A 177 1.04 1.33 -7.29
C MET A 177 1.25 2.16 -6.04
N LEU A 178 2.51 2.37 -5.69
CA LEU A 178 2.93 3.25 -4.60
C LEU A 178 3.75 4.39 -5.18
N PHE A 179 3.32 5.60 -4.90
CA PHE A 179 4.03 6.82 -5.24
C PHE A 179 4.53 7.54 -3.98
N HIS A 180 5.55 8.34 -4.16
CA HIS A 180 6.15 9.21 -3.17
C HIS A 180 6.25 10.63 -3.71
N THR A 181 6.11 11.62 -2.85
CA THR A 181 6.39 13.03 -3.12
C THR A 181 6.90 13.72 -1.87
N GLU A 182 7.50 14.90 -2.07
CA GLU A 182 7.88 15.83 -1.02
C GLU A 182 7.03 17.11 -1.12
N PHE A 183 6.87 17.81 0.01
CA PHE A 183 6.20 19.12 0.10
C PHE A 183 7.18 20.28 -0.09
#